data_bac945c49eae972043863b73bfb4edb0
#
_entry.id   bac945c49eae972043863b73bfb4edb0
#
_cell.length_a   1.000
_cell.length_b   1.000
_cell.length_c   1.000
_cell.angle_alpha   90.00
_cell.angle_beta   90.00
_cell.angle_gamma   90.00
#
_symmetry.space_group_name_H-M   'P 1'
#
loop_
_entity.id
_entity.type
_entity.pdbx_description
1 polymer ?
#
loop_
_entity_poly.entity_id
_entity_poly.type
_entity_poly.pdbx_seq_one_letter_code
_entity_poly.pdbx_strand_id
1 'polypeptide(L)'
;MRKSPLALLLSLICLISSHNEIQAQGHPPTDSLRQRAAASVGKEKHDLLMRIAMSTNDIADWDATLNDAIDRCDTPAICRSRLNRIQCLFNFYSVDSAIIEARESLPFILNAKQYSFYFSTYNTFISGLFKQRRFDEAREEATTMFETAQQGLTR
;
A
#
# COMPACT_ATOMS: atom_id res chain seq x y z
N MET A 1 36.90 3.13 -38.97
CA MET A 1 37.40 2.75 -37.66
C MET A 1 36.31 1.93 -36.94
N ARG A 2 36.49 0.61 -36.82
CA ARG A 2 35.55 -0.28 -36.10
C ARG A 2 35.84 -0.17 -34.59
N LYS A 3 34.95 0.36 -33.81
CA LYS A 3 35.04 0.36 -32.34
C LYS A 3 35.02 -1.09 -31.86
N SER A 4 35.99 -1.47 -31.03
CA SER A 4 36.12 -2.86 -30.57
C SER A 4 34.91 -3.23 -29.71
N PRO A 5 34.36 -4.45 -29.82
CA PRO A 5 33.23 -4.91 -29.02
C PRO A 5 33.49 -4.84 -27.50
N LEU A 6 34.77 -4.87 -27.11
CA LEU A 6 35.20 -4.75 -25.70
C LEU A 6 34.92 -3.36 -25.12
N ALA A 7 35.06 -2.26 -25.93
CA ALA A 7 34.78 -0.90 -25.49
C ALA A 7 33.27 -0.65 -25.28
N LEU A 8 32.42 -1.31 -26.08
CA LEU A 8 30.96 -1.28 -25.90
C LEU A 8 30.52 -2.04 -24.65
N LEU A 9 31.15 -3.18 -24.36
CA LEU A 9 30.85 -3.98 -23.16
C LEU A 9 31.22 -3.24 -21.88
N LEU A 10 32.38 -2.59 -21.84
CA LEU A 10 32.86 -1.81 -20.70
C LEU A 10 31.96 -0.58 -20.45
N SER A 11 31.49 0.11 -21.50
CA SER A 11 30.57 1.22 -21.35
C SER A 11 29.17 0.80 -20.84
N LEU A 12 28.73 -0.41 -21.20
CA LEU A 12 27.46 -0.97 -20.71
C LEU A 12 27.54 -1.37 -19.23
N ILE A 13 28.68 -1.93 -18.80
CA ILE A 13 28.93 -2.29 -17.40
C ILE A 13 28.99 -1.02 -16.52
N CYS A 14 29.65 0.05 -16.98
CA CYS A 14 29.68 1.32 -16.27
C CYS A 14 28.28 1.96 -16.13
N LEU A 15 27.41 1.84 -17.16
CA LEU A 15 26.03 2.34 -17.11
C LEU A 15 25.17 1.54 -16.14
N ILE A 16 25.36 0.23 -16.02
CA ILE A 16 24.62 -0.62 -15.07
C ILE A 16 25.08 -0.33 -13.63
N SER A 17 26.39 -0.11 -13.40
CA SER A 17 26.93 0.24 -12.09
C SER A 17 26.43 1.60 -11.59
N SER A 18 26.39 2.61 -12.47
CA SER A 18 25.85 3.94 -12.11
C SER A 18 24.34 3.94 -11.87
N HIS A 19 23.59 3.03 -12.50
CA HIS A 19 22.14 2.89 -12.21
C HIS A 19 21.89 2.31 -10.80
N ASN A 20 22.73 1.39 -10.33
CA ASN A 20 22.61 0.83 -8.98
C ASN A 20 23.00 1.84 -7.87
N GLU A 21 23.94 2.74 -8.13
CA GLU A 21 24.31 3.80 -7.18
C GLU A 21 23.23 4.90 -7.07
N ILE A 22 22.49 5.18 -8.14
CA ILE A 22 21.39 6.18 -8.11
C ILE A 22 20.20 5.68 -7.29
N GLN A 23 19.96 4.38 -7.21
CA GLN A 23 18.91 3.82 -6.34
C GLN A 23 19.30 3.79 -4.85
N ALA A 24 20.60 3.85 -4.52
CA ALA A 24 21.08 3.86 -3.13
C ALA A 24 21.03 5.25 -2.45
N GLN A 25 20.73 6.32 -3.18
CA GLN A 25 20.80 7.70 -2.66
C GLN A 25 19.47 8.32 -2.21
N GLY A 26 18.42 7.56 -1.84
CA GLY A 26 17.13 8.21 -1.72
C GLY A 26 16.31 8.04 -0.43
N HIS A 27 16.60 7.10 0.43
CA HIS A 27 15.81 6.94 1.65
C HIS A 27 16.67 7.12 2.91
N PRO A 28 16.28 8.05 3.81
CA PRO A 28 16.96 8.12 5.11
C PRO A 28 16.90 6.74 5.75
N PRO A 29 17.98 6.29 6.42
CA PRO A 29 17.98 5.00 7.09
C PRO A 29 16.72 4.87 7.94
N THR A 30 16.05 3.73 7.86
CA THR A 30 14.78 3.47 8.58
C THR A 30 14.90 3.80 10.07
N ASP A 31 16.09 3.59 10.66
CA ASP A 31 16.38 3.92 12.05
C ASP A 31 16.25 5.42 12.35
N SER A 32 16.71 6.29 11.44
CA SER A 32 16.56 7.75 11.64
C SER A 32 15.10 8.18 11.55
N LEU A 33 14.29 7.52 10.69
CA LEU A 33 12.85 7.75 10.63
C LEU A 33 12.15 7.27 11.91
N ARG A 34 12.55 6.12 12.47
CA ARG A 34 12.02 5.61 13.74
C ARG A 34 12.33 6.53 14.92
N GLN A 35 13.56 7.05 15.02
CA GLN A 35 13.92 8.02 16.04
C GLN A 35 13.10 9.31 15.94
N ARG A 36 12.92 9.83 14.74
CA ARG A 36 12.10 11.01 14.50
C ARG A 36 10.62 10.74 14.83
N ALA A 37 10.07 9.60 14.41
CA ALA A 37 8.70 9.24 14.73
C ALA A 37 8.45 9.12 16.24
N ALA A 38 9.43 8.60 16.99
CA ALA A 38 9.36 8.51 18.47
C ALA A 38 9.37 9.89 19.15
N ALA A 39 10.01 10.90 18.54
CA ALA A 39 10.07 12.26 19.05
C ALA A 39 8.92 13.16 18.54
N SER A 40 8.15 12.72 17.57
CA SER A 40 7.06 13.49 16.93
C SER A 40 5.70 13.11 17.48
N VAL A 41 4.71 13.99 17.29
CA VAL A 41 3.31 13.78 17.68
C VAL A 41 2.35 14.14 16.54
N GLY A 42 1.11 13.70 16.64
CA GLY A 42 0.04 14.07 15.72
C GLY A 42 0.33 13.65 14.27
N LYS A 43 0.00 14.51 13.32
CA LYS A 43 0.13 14.22 11.89
C LYS A 43 1.58 13.92 11.47
N GLU A 44 2.56 14.63 12.02
CA GLU A 44 3.98 14.41 11.67
C GLU A 44 4.43 12.99 12.04
N LYS A 45 4.06 12.52 13.23
CA LYS A 45 4.34 11.13 13.66
C LYS A 45 3.72 10.15 12.66
N HIS A 46 2.45 10.34 12.31
CA HIS A 46 1.75 9.48 11.36
C HIS A 46 2.43 9.42 9.99
N ASP A 47 2.80 10.58 9.43
CA ASP A 47 3.48 10.67 8.13
C ASP A 47 4.85 9.95 8.16
N LEU A 48 5.56 10.00 9.29
CA LEU A 48 6.81 9.26 9.49
C LEU A 48 6.58 7.74 9.58
N LEU A 49 5.58 7.29 10.34
CA LEU A 49 5.19 5.88 10.43
C LEU A 49 4.78 5.33 9.06
N MET A 50 3.98 6.07 8.29
CA MET A 50 3.63 5.72 6.92
C MET A 50 4.88 5.51 6.04
N ARG A 51 5.85 6.42 6.12
CA ARG A 51 7.10 6.31 5.35
C ARG A 51 7.93 5.09 5.75
N ILE A 52 7.98 4.76 7.05
CA ILE A 52 8.64 3.56 7.56
C ILE A 52 7.95 2.32 6.96
N ALA A 53 6.64 2.20 7.13
CA ALA A 53 5.87 1.06 6.66
C ALA A 53 5.98 0.86 5.13
N MET A 54 5.97 1.95 4.34
CA MET A 54 6.18 1.89 2.89
C MET A 54 7.60 1.46 2.50
N SER A 55 8.61 1.74 3.33
CA SER A 55 10.00 1.37 3.04
C SER A 55 10.34 -0.06 3.45
N THR A 56 9.71 -0.57 4.50
CA THR A 56 9.96 -1.91 5.04
C THR A 56 9.06 -2.98 4.44
N ASN A 57 7.84 -2.61 4.04
CA ASN A 57 6.73 -3.52 3.73
C ASN A 57 6.48 -4.53 4.87
N ASP A 58 6.77 -4.14 6.11
CA ASP A 58 6.52 -4.95 7.29
C ASP A 58 5.11 -4.70 7.82
N ILE A 59 4.37 -5.78 8.09
CA ILE A 59 3.01 -5.70 8.59
C ILE A 59 2.94 -5.02 9.96
N ALA A 60 3.95 -5.21 10.82
CA ALA A 60 4.03 -4.57 12.12
C ALA A 60 4.17 -3.04 12.03
N ASP A 61 4.86 -2.52 11.01
CA ASP A 61 4.94 -1.09 10.76
C ASP A 61 3.60 -0.52 10.25
N TRP A 62 2.84 -1.30 9.47
CA TRP A 62 1.46 -0.94 9.10
C TRP A 62 0.50 -0.98 10.29
N ASP A 63 0.67 -1.95 11.22
CA ASP A 63 -0.09 -2.00 12.48
C ASP A 63 0.18 -0.75 13.34
N ALA A 64 1.45 -0.34 13.47
CA ALA A 64 1.80 0.88 14.19
C ALA A 64 1.18 2.14 13.56
N THR A 65 1.15 2.20 12.22
CA THR A 65 0.52 3.30 11.48
C THR A 65 -0.99 3.35 11.69
N LEU A 66 -1.66 2.21 11.66
CA LEU A 66 -3.10 2.09 11.88
C LEU A 66 -3.47 2.46 13.32
N ASN A 67 -2.72 1.96 14.31
CA ASN A 67 -2.96 2.26 15.72
C ASN A 67 -2.80 3.75 16.01
N ASP A 68 -1.76 4.41 15.48
CA ASP A 68 -1.60 5.86 15.61
C ASP A 68 -2.79 6.65 15.01
N ALA A 69 -3.33 6.20 13.88
CA ALA A 69 -4.51 6.83 13.29
C ALA A 69 -5.77 6.62 14.14
N ILE A 70 -5.93 5.43 14.74
CA ILE A 70 -7.05 5.10 15.65
C ILE A 70 -6.97 5.97 16.91
N ASP A 71 -5.80 6.04 17.55
CA ASP A 71 -5.57 6.84 18.77
C ASP A 71 -5.90 8.31 18.58
N ARG A 72 -5.69 8.82 17.37
CA ARG A 72 -6.03 10.21 16.99
C ARG A 72 -7.46 10.40 16.53
N CYS A 73 -8.26 9.33 16.40
CA CYS A 73 -9.60 9.35 15.82
C CYS A 73 -9.62 9.98 14.41
N ASP A 74 -8.54 9.81 13.62
CA ASP A 74 -8.37 10.37 12.28
C ASP A 74 -8.94 9.41 11.23
N THR A 75 -10.24 9.53 10.97
CA THR A 75 -10.96 8.62 10.07
C THR A 75 -10.32 8.48 8.68
N PRO A 76 -9.92 9.55 7.97
CA PRO A 76 -9.20 9.41 6.69
C PRO A 76 -7.87 8.66 6.82
N ALA A 77 -7.11 8.90 7.88
CA ALA A 77 -5.84 8.20 8.13
C ALA A 77 -6.08 6.72 8.44
N ILE A 78 -7.13 6.37 9.21
CA ILE A 78 -7.55 4.99 9.47
C ILE A 78 -7.85 4.27 8.16
N CYS A 79 -8.68 4.87 7.29
CA CYS A 79 -9.04 4.27 6.00
C CYS A 79 -7.82 4.04 5.11
N ARG A 80 -6.91 5.01 5.05
CA ARG A 80 -5.65 4.90 4.29
C ARG A 80 -4.75 3.80 4.85
N SER A 81 -4.56 3.75 6.16
CA SER A 81 -3.71 2.76 6.81
C SER A 81 -4.25 1.33 6.62
N ARG A 82 -5.58 1.14 6.71
CA ARG A 82 -6.23 -0.14 6.40
C ARG A 82 -5.99 -0.57 4.96
N LEU A 83 -6.23 0.31 3.98
CA LEU A 83 -5.99 0.01 2.57
C LEU A 83 -4.54 -0.43 2.33
N ASN A 84 -3.56 0.34 2.83
CA ASN A 84 -2.16 0.04 2.61
C ASN A 84 -1.73 -1.27 3.31
N ARG A 85 -2.26 -1.54 4.50
CA ARG A 85 -2.04 -2.80 5.21
C ARG A 85 -2.60 -4.00 4.43
N ILE A 86 -3.80 -3.88 3.88
CA ILE A 86 -4.42 -4.89 3.01
C ILE A 86 -3.55 -5.12 1.76
N GLN A 87 -3.05 -4.06 1.14
CA GLN A 87 -2.15 -4.17 -0.02
C GLN A 87 -0.80 -4.82 0.35
N CYS A 88 -0.28 -4.54 1.54
CA CYS A 88 0.92 -5.20 2.07
C CYS A 88 0.67 -6.71 2.24
N LEU A 89 -0.43 -7.10 2.87
CA LEU A 89 -0.83 -8.51 3.00
C LEU A 89 -0.94 -9.18 1.63
N PHE A 90 -1.62 -8.54 0.69
CA PHE A 90 -1.85 -9.05 -0.66
C PHE A 90 -0.56 -9.29 -1.45
N ASN A 91 0.42 -8.39 -1.33
CA ASN A 91 1.64 -8.43 -2.13
C ASN A 91 2.78 -9.24 -1.50
N PHE A 92 2.88 -9.25 -0.17
CA PHE A 92 4.08 -9.74 0.52
C PHE A 92 3.82 -10.87 1.51
N TYR A 93 2.56 -11.12 1.92
CA TYR A 93 2.25 -12.10 2.96
C TYR A 93 1.23 -13.15 2.51
N SER A 94 -0.05 -12.84 2.61
CA SER A 94 -1.14 -13.79 2.40
C SER A 94 -2.33 -13.14 1.70
N VAL A 95 -2.68 -13.68 0.55
CA VAL A 95 -3.87 -13.25 -0.21
C VAL A 95 -5.14 -13.54 0.59
N ASP A 96 -5.20 -14.66 1.33
CA ASP A 96 -6.35 -15.01 2.17
C ASP A 96 -6.56 -13.97 3.28
N SER A 97 -5.47 -13.60 3.97
CA SER A 97 -5.52 -12.56 5.01
C SER A 97 -5.95 -11.21 4.44
N ALA A 98 -5.47 -10.86 3.25
CA ALA A 98 -5.87 -9.63 2.56
C ALA A 98 -7.37 -9.62 2.22
N ILE A 99 -7.91 -10.76 1.76
CA ILE A 99 -9.35 -10.92 1.45
C ILE A 99 -10.19 -10.74 2.72
N ILE A 100 -9.81 -11.40 3.82
CA ILE A 100 -10.54 -11.32 5.10
C ILE A 100 -10.55 -9.87 5.59
N GLU A 101 -9.38 -9.25 5.68
CA GLU A 101 -9.27 -7.88 6.20
C GLU A 101 -9.95 -6.84 5.30
N ALA A 102 -9.90 -7.02 3.98
CA ALA A 102 -10.62 -6.16 3.05
C ALA A 102 -12.13 -6.24 3.30
N ARG A 103 -12.68 -7.45 3.41
CA ARG A 103 -14.11 -7.67 3.68
C ARG A 103 -14.55 -7.02 4.99
N GLU A 104 -13.75 -7.13 6.04
CA GLU A 104 -14.02 -6.51 7.36
C GLU A 104 -13.91 -4.98 7.34
N SER A 105 -13.03 -4.44 6.49
CA SER A 105 -12.78 -3.00 6.42
C SER A 105 -13.79 -2.23 5.58
N LEU A 106 -14.35 -2.85 4.55
CA LEU A 106 -15.23 -2.20 3.57
C LEU A 106 -16.45 -1.49 4.20
N PRO A 107 -17.21 -2.10 5.16
CA PRO A 107 -18.34 -1.41 5.78
C PRO A 107 -17.94 -0.14 6.54
N PHE A 108 -16.81 -0.17 7.25
CA PHE A 108 -16.30 1.00 7.96
C PHE A 108 -15.93 2.13 6.98
N ILE A 109 -15.19 1.80 5.91
CA ILE A 109 -14.72 2.78 4.92
C ILE A 109 -15.91 3.41 4.17
N LEU A 110 -16.94 2.60 3.85
CA LEU A 110 -18.17 3.07 3.21
C LEU A 110 -18.95 4.01 4.13
N ASN A 111 -19.16 3.63 5.40
CA ASN A 111 -19.87 4.44 6.39
C ASN A 111 -19.14 5.78 6.66
N ALA A 112 -17.82 5.78 6.59
CA ALA A 112 -16.98 6.95 6.68
C ALA A 112 -17.04 7.85 5.43
N LYS A 113 -17.77 7.46 4.37
CA LYS A 113 -17.88 8.14 3.08
C LYS A 113 -16.52 8.38 2.39
N GLN A 114 -15.54 7.52 2.66
CA GLN A 114 -14.20 7.58 2.08
C GLN A 114 -14.16 6.79 0.77
N TYR A 115 -14.93 7.22 -0.23
CA TYR A 115 -15.19 6.45 -1.46
C TYR A 115 -13.93 6.06 -2.24
N SER A 116 -12.91 6.90 -2.30
CA SER A 116 -11.65 6.55 -3.00
C SER A 116 -10.95 5.36 -2.34
N PHE A 117 -10.91 5.32 -1.00
CA PHE A 117 -10.36 4.19 -0.25
C PHE A 117 -11.27 2.97 -0.35
N TYR A 118 -12.58 3.17 -0.35
CA TYR A 118 -13.57 2.09 -0.53
C TYR A 118 -13.34 1.35 -1.86
N PHE A 119 -13.31 2.05 -2.98
CA PHE A 119 -13.12 1.42 -4.28
C PHE A 119 -11.72 0.82 -4.45
N SER A 120 -10.68 1.43 -3.88
CA SER A 120 -9.33 0.87 -3.90
C SER A 120 -9.24 -0.43 -3.08
N THR A 121 -9.89 -0.49 -1.91
CA THR A 121 -9.97 -1.69 -1.07
C THR A 121 -10.76 -2.79 -1.78
N TYR A 122 -11.89 -2.44 -2.39
CA TYR A 122 -12.71 -3.38 -3.15
C TYR A 122 -11.96 -3.98 -4.34
N ASN A 123 -11.19 -3.16 -5.05
CA ASN A 123 -10.37 -3.64 -6.17
C ASN A 123 -9.30 -4.65 -5.69
N THR A 124 -8.65 -4.39 -4.56
CA THR A 124 -7.69 -5.34 -3.97
C THR A 124 -8.39 -6.63 -3.53
N PHE A 125 -9.58 -6.54 -2.95
CA PHE A 125 -10.42 -7.67 -2.55
C PHE A 125 -10.79 -8.56 -3.75
N ILE A 126 -11.38 -7.98 -4.80
CA ILE A 126 -11.74 -8.71 -6.03
C ILE A 126 -10.48 -9.33 -6.67
N SER A 127 -9.37 -8.61 -6.72
CA SER A 127 -8.10 -9.13 -7.25
C SER A 127 -7.59 -10.34 -6.44
N GLY A 128 -7.81 -10.35 -5.12
CA GLY A 128 -7.51 -11.48 -4.25
C GLY A 128 -8.35 -12.71 -4.60
N LEU A 129 -9.65 -12.52 -4.77
CA LEU A 129 -10.56 -13.59 -5.20
C LEU A 129 -10.17 -14.18 -6.56
N PHE A 130 -9.78 -13.33 -7.52
CA PHE A 130 -9.25 -13.77 -8.81
C PHE A 130 -7.97 -14.61 -8.67
N LYS A 131 -7.02 -14.17 -7.86
CA LYS A 131 -5.77 -14.94 -7.61
C LYS A 131 -6.08 -16.32 -7.04
N GLN A 132 -7.15 -16.44 -6.25
CA GLN A 132 -7.60 -17.70 -5.66
C GLN A 132 -8.57 -18.49 -6.53
N ARG A 133 -8.81 -18.07 -7.77
CA ARG A 133 -9.75 -18.69 -8.71
C ARG A 133 -11.21 -18.73 -8.22
N ARG A 134 -11.60 -17.86 -7.30
CA ARG A 134 -12.97 -17.70 -6.78
C ARG A 134 -13.76 -16.77 -7.69
N PHE A 135 -13.91 -17.15 -8.98
CA PHE A 135 -14.40 -16.26 -10.03
C PHE A 135 -15.87 -15.87 -9.87
N ASP A 136 -16.71 -16.77 -9.39
CA ASP A 136 -18.14 -16.48 -9.20
C ASP A 136 -18.32 -15.46 -8.09
N GLU A 137 -17.64 -15.63 -6.96
CA GLU A 137 -17.63 -14.66 -5.85
C GLU A 137 -17.06 -13.32 -6.30
N ALA A 138 -15.96 -13.30 -7.05
CA ALA A 138 -15.39 -12.06 -7.59
C ALA A 138 -16.38 -11.31 -8.48
N ARG A 139 -17.22 -12.02 -9.24
CA ARG A 139 -18.28 -11.43 -10.08
C ARG A 139 -19.40 -10.83 -9.24
N GLU A 140 -19.87 -11.53 -8.22
CA GLU A 140 -20.88 -11.03 -7.29
C GLU A 140 -20.41 -9.76 -6.58
N GLU A 141 -19.20 -9.79 -6.07
CA GLU A 141 -18.60 -8.63 -5.37
C GLU A 141 -18.39 -7.45 -6.34
N ALA A 142 -17.96 -7.69 -7.59
CA ALA A 142 -17.84 -6.63 -8.59
C ALA A 142 -19.19 -5.97 -8.90
N THR A 143 -20.27 -6.76 -8.93
CA THR A 143 -21.65 -6.27 -9.12
C THR A 143 -22.05 -5.39 -7.93
N THR A 144 -21.83 -5.85 -6.71
CA THR A 144 -22.10 -5.09 -5.48
C THR A 144 -21.35 -3.77 -5.44
N MET A 145 -20.06 -3.78 -5.82
CA MET A 145 -19.26 -2.55 -5.92
C MET A 145 -19.85 -1.56 -6.92
N PHE A 146 -20.28 -2.06 -8.09
CA PHE A 146 -20.88 -1.22 -9.13
C PHE A 146 -22.21 -0.59 -8.68
N GLU A 147 -23.10 -1.37 -8.05
CA GLU A 147 -24.36 -0.89 -7.50
C GLU A 147 -24.15 0.19 -6.42
N THR A 148 -23.16 -0.03 -5.54
CA THR A 148 -22.78 0.97 -4.52
C THR A 148 -22.27 2.27 -5.15
N ALA A 149 -21.49 2.17 -6.23
CA ALA A 149 -21.00 3.33 -6.98
C ALA A 149 -22.17 4.13 -7.57
N GLN A 150 -23.16 3.47 -8.18
CA GLN A 150 -24.33 4.12 -8.74
C GLN A 150 -25.15 4.84 -7.66
N GLN A 151 -25.36 4.23 -6.51
CA GLN A 151 -26.09 4.83 -5.39
C GLN A 151 -25.35 6.03 -4.77
N GLY A 152 -24.02 6.00 -4.73
CA GLY A 152 -23.18 7.09 -4.22
C GLY A 152 -23.11 8.31 -5.13
N LEU A 153 -23.28 8.12 -6.45
CA LEU A 153 -23.23 9.20 -7.45
C LEU A 153 -24.59 9.90 -7.63
N THR A 154 -25.68 9.32 -7.15
CA THR A 154 -27.05 9.88 -7.29
C THR A 154 -27.52 10.66 -6.07
N ARG A 155 -26.68 10.85 -5.06
CA ARG A 155 -26.92 11.66 -3.85
C ARG A 155 -25.99 12.85 -3.78
#